data_db8ca7a3e481ac0a4192be0aac5c50fc
#
_entry.id   db8ca7a3e481ac0a4192be0aac5c50fc
#
_cell.length_a   1.000
_cell.length_b   1.000
_cell.length_c   1.000
_cell.angle_alpha   90.00
_cell.angle_beta   90.00
_cell.angle_gamma   90.00
#
_symmetry.space_group_name_H-M   'P 1'
#
loop_
_entity.id
_entity.type
_entity.pdbx_description
1 polymer ?
#
loop_
_entity_poly.entity_id
_entity_poly.type
_entity_poly.pdbx_seq_one_letter_code
_entity_poly.pdbx_strand_id
1 'polypeptide(L)'
;QGAIDKANELSVQIPGSIIAGQFVNPANCEAHRATTGPEIWEDTEGKVDIFVAGVGTGGTITGAGGYLKEKNPKIKVVAVEPEDSPVLSEGRAGAHGIQGIGAGFVPKILNTQVYDEIITVTNEDAMAAGAEIAKTEGILVGISSGAAVWAAASLARRPENAGKNIVVILPDNGDRYLSTPMFQSQE
;
A
#
# COMPACT_ATOMS: atom_id res chain seq x y z
N GLN A 1 -12.26 13.96 -5.66
CA GLN A 1 -12.53 15.34 -5.20
C GLN A 1 -13.93 15.44 -4.60
N GLY A 2 -15.02 14.96 -5.23
CA GLY A 2 -16.40 15.11 -4.75
C GLY A 2 -16.68 14.64 -3.32
N ALA A 3 -16.06 13.55 -2.86
CA ALA A 3 -16.20 13.09 -1.47
C ALA A 3 -15.55 14.06 -0.47
N ILE A 4 -14.42 14.66 -0.82
CA ILE A 4 -13.72 15.65 0.02
C ILE A 4 -14.57 16.92 0.13
N ASP A 5 -15.10 17.40 -0.99
CA ASP A 5 -15.93 18.58 -1.03
C ASP A 5 -17.21 18.40 -0.20
N LYS A 6 -17.85 17.23 -0.31
CA LYS A 6 -19.03 16.89 0.48
C LYS A 6 -18.73 16.76 1.97
N ALA A 7 -17.60 16.17 2.34
CA ALA A 7 -17.18 16.10 3.74
C ALA A 7 -16.97 17.50 4.34
N ASN A 8 -16.33 18.41 3.61
CA ASN A 8 -16.14 19.79 4.01
C ASN A 8 -17.48 20.53 4.15
N GLU A 9 -18.40 20.39 3.19
CA GLU A 9 -19.74 20.97 3.26
C GLU A 9 -20.47 20.49 4.52
N LEU A 10 -20.50 19.18 4.77
CA LEU A 10 -21.21 18.61 5.92
C LEU A 10 -20.59 19.03 7.25
N SER A 11 -19.27 19.18 7.32
CA SER A 11 -18.60 19.64 8.56
C SER A 11 -18.98 21.05 8.97
N VAL A 12 -19.36 21.89 8.00
CA VAL A 12 -19.89 23.24 8.27
C VAL A 12 -21.37 23.21 8.66
N GLN A 13 -22.15 22.30 8.05
CA GLN A 13 -23.60 22.22 8.26
C GLN A 13 -23.98 21.50 9.56
N ILE A 14 -23.15 20.56 10.04
CA ILE A 14 -23.47 19.74 11.21
C ILE A 14 -22.60 20.17 12.39
N PRO A 15 -23.15 20.91 13.37
CA PRO A 15 -22.38 21.32 14.55
C PRO A 15 -21.81 20.13 15.32
N GLY A 16 -20.54 20.23 15.72
CA GLY A 16 -19.86 19.17 16.47
C GLY A 16 -19.38 17.98 15.63
N SER A 17 -19.62 17.99 14.31
CA SER A 17 -19.03 16.98 13.42
C SER A 17 -17.52 17.16 13.28
N ILE A 18 -16.81 16.05 13.01
CA ILE A 18 -15.38 16.05 12.73
C ILE A 18 -15.10 15.32 11.42
N ILE A 19 -14.06 15.75 10.71
CA ILE A 19 -13.50 15.01 9.58
C ILE A 19 -12.25 14.27 10.09
N ALA A 20 -12.25 12.93 10.03
CA ALA A 20 -11.11 12.14 10.49
C ALA A 20 -9.81 12.43 9.71
N GLY A 21 -9.94 12.81 8.43
CA GLY A 21 -8.86 13.39 7.64
C GLY A 21 -7.69 12.44 7.38
N GLN A 22 -7.96 11.23 6.91
CA GLN A 22 -6.95 10.17 6.75
C GLN A 22 -5.69 10.56 5.97
N PHE A 23 -5.76 11.57 5.09
CA PHE A 23 -4.61 12.05 4.29
C PHE A 23 -3.79 13.15 4.98
N VAL A 24 -4.28 13.67 6.11
CA VAL A 24 -3.67 14.80 6.81
C VAL A 24 -3.50 14.56 8.31
N ASN A 25 -4.16 13.56 8.87
CA ASN A 25 -4.13 13.26 10.30
C ASN A 25 -2.90 12.39 10.63
N PRO A 26 -1.92 12.89 11.42
CA PRO A 26 -0.70 12.15 11.75
C PRO A 26 -0.97 10.86 12.55
N ALA A 27 -2.10 10.77 13.27
CA ALA A 27 -2.49 9.57 13.99
C ALA A 27 -2.54 8.31 13.10
N ASN A 28 -2.75 8.47 11.78
CA ASN A 28 -2.67 7.38 10.82
C ASN A 28 -1.26 6.76 10.79
N CYS A 29 -0.22 7.56 10.63
CA CYS A 29 1.17 7.09 10.66
C CYS A 29 1.57 6.60 12.05
N GLU A 30 1.14 7.29 13.10
CA GLU A 30 1.45 6.94 14.49
C GLU A 30 0.88 5.57 14.87
N ALA A 31 -0.33 5.24 14.41
CA ALA A 31 -0.91 3.93 14.62
C ALA A 31 -0.04 2.82 14.02
N HIS A 32 0.36 2.94 12.75
CA HIS A 32 1.24 1.96 12.10
C HIS A 32 2.63 1.89 12.73
N ARG A 33 3.15 3.01 13.23
CA ARG A 33 4.41 3.05 13.95
C ARG A 33 4.32 2.33 15.31
N ALA A 34 3.18 2.44 15.99
CA ALA A 34 2.97 1.86 17.31
C ALA A 34 2.55 0.39 17.28
N THR A 35 1.98 -0.10 16.17
CA THR A 35 1.44 -1.45 16.04
C THR A 35 2.07 -2.22 14.90
N THR A 36 1.76 -1.91 13.65
CA THR A 36 2.17 -2.66 12.46
C THR A 36 3.69 -2.82 12.35
N GLY A 37 4.46 -1.76 12.60
CA GLY A 37 5.92 -1.81 12.56
C GLY A 37 6.51 -2.76 13.61
N PRO A 38 6.16 -2.62 14.90
CA PRO A 38 6.55 -3.56 15.96
C PRO A 38 6.13 -5.00 15.68
N GLU A 39 4.89 -5.25 15.27
CA GLU A 39 4.38 -6.58 14.95
C GLU A 39 5.23 -7.25 13.85
N ILE A 40 5.50 -6.55 12.75
CA ILE A 40 6.37 -7.08 11.69
C ILE A 40 7.77 -7.40 12.24
N TRP A 41 8.34 -6.52 13.05
CA TRP A 41 9.67 -6.71 13.61
C TRP A 41 9.73 -7.93 14.54
N GLU A 42 8.73 -8.10 15.38
CA GLU A 42 8.63 -9.21 16.33
C GLU A 42 8.38 -10.54 15.62
N ASP A 43 7.38 -10.59 14.72
CA ASP A 43 7.00 -11.80 14.00
C ASP A 43 8.12 -12.32 13.06
N THR A 44 8.96 -11.42 12.57
CA THR A 44 10.12 -11.79 11.73
C THR A 44 11.40 -11.98 12.54
N GLU A 45 11.37 -11.85 13.87
CA GLU A 45 12.57 -11.86 14.73
C GLU A 45 13.62 -10.83 14.26
N GLY A 46 13.17 -9.69 13.74
CA GLY A 46 14.03 -8.66 13.17
C GLY A 46 14.68 -9.01 11.82
N LYS A 47 14.29 -10.10 11.22
CA LYS A 47 14.87 -10.60 9.94
C LYS A 47 14.12 -10.03 8.73
N VAL A 48 14.02 -8.72 8.62
CA VAL A 48 13.44 -8.02 7.48
C VAL A 48 14.54 -7.37 6.67
N ASP A 49 14.64 -7.71 5.38
CA ASP A 49 15.57 -7.07 4.45
C ASP A 49 14.85 -6.04 3.55
N ILE A 50 13.62 -6.37 3.12
CA ILE A 50 12.82 -5.51 2.25
C ILE A 50 11.40 -5.45 2.79
N PHE A 51 10.86 -4.24 2.90
CA PHE A 51 9.48 -3.97 3.27
C PHE A 51 8.73 -3.33 2.11
N VAL A 52 7.61 -3.92 1.69
CA VAL A 52 6.81 -3.50 0.53
C VAL A 52 5.42 -3.10 0.97
N ALA A 53 4.98 -1.91 0.59
CA ALA A 53 3.63 -1.44 0.88
C ALA A 53 3.06 -0.57 -0.25
N GLY A 54 1.79 -0.77 -0.57
CA GLY A 54 1.02 0.10 -1.46
C GLY A 54 0.76 1.47 -0.81
N VAL A 55 0.81 2.53 -1.62
CA VAL A 55 0.62 3.90 -1.13
C VAL A 55 -0.76 4.43 -1.50
N GLY A 56 -1.66 4.43 -0.50
CA GLY A 56 -2.94 5.15 -0.54
C GLY A 56 -2.81 6.47 0.22
N THR A 57 -2.98 6.44 1.54
CA THR A 57 -2.73 7.60 2.42
C THR A 57 -1.26 7.81 2.74
N GLY A 58 -0.43 6.77 2.58
CA GLY A 58 0.96 6.77 2.99
C GLY A 58 1.19 6.47 4.48
N GLY A 59 0.11 6.21 5.25
CA GLY A 59 0.22 5.94 6.69
C GLY A 59 1.05 4.70 7.01
N THR A 60 0.77 3.60 6.34
CA THR A 60 1.47 2.31 6.54
C THR A 60 2.96 2.44 6.24
N ILE A 61 3.32 2.91 5.05
CA ILE A 61 4.74 2.98 4.65
C ILE A 61 5.52 3.98 5.50
N THR A 62 4.90 5.12 5.86
CA THR A 62 5.52 6.13 6.73
C THR A 62 5.70 5.60 8.15
N GLY A 63 4.65 5.05 8.74
CA GLY A 63 4.67 4.58 10.13
C GLY A 63 5.49 3.30 10.31
N ALA A 64 5.09 2.22 9.64
CA ALA A 64 5.78 0.93 9.75
C ALA A 64 7.16 0.95 9.11
N GLY A 65 7.30 1.51 7.89
CA GLY A 65 8.59 1.65 7.22
C GLY A 65 9.58 2.50 8.01
N GLY A 66 9.10 3.61 8.60
CA GLY A 66 9.91 4.46 9.49
C GLY A 66 10.39 3.70 10.72
N TYR A 67 9.50 2.98 11.40
CA TYR A 67 9.85 2.14 12.54
C TYR A 67 10.89 1.06 12.18
N LEU A 68 10.69 0.35 11.08
CA LEU A 68 11.63 -0.69 10.63
C LEU A 68 13.02 -0.12 10.32
N LYS A 69 13.09 1.05 9.65
CA LYS A 69 14.37 1.74 9.39
C LYS A 69 15.07 2.24 10.66
N GLU A 70 14.33 2.61 11.70
CA GLU A 70 14.94 2.93 13.01
C GLU A 70 15.54 1.72 13.69
N LYS A 71 14.91 0.54 13.54
CA LYS A 71 15.47 -0.73 14.04
C LYS A 71 16.70 -1.18 13.25
N ASN A 72 16.62 -1.08 11.91
CA ASN A 72 17.72 -1.42 11.02
C ASN A 72 17.70 -0.49 9.78
N PRO A 73 18.59 0.51 9.72
CA PRO A 73 18.66 1.45 8.59
C PRO A 73 18.97 0.80 7.22
N LYS A 74 19.39 -0.46 7.20
CA LYS A 74 19.67 -1.20 5.96
C LYS A 74 18.42 -1.82 5.33
N ILE A 75 17.29 -1.82 6.04
CA ILE A 75 16.02 -2.30 5.48
C ILE A 75 15.63 -1.42 4.29
N LYS A 76 15.42 -2.06 3.15
CA LYS A 76 14.92 -1.39 1.96
C LYS A 76 13.41 -1.27 2.04
N VAL A 77 12.90 -0.05 1.99
CA VAL A 77 11.46 0.24 1.96
C VAL A 77 11.04 0.53 0.53
N VAL A 78 10.03 -0.17 0.04
CA VAL A 78 9.56 -0.07 -1.35
C VAL A 78 8.09 0.36 -1.37
N ALA A 79 7.84 1.48 -2.04
CA ALA A 79 6.51 2.00 -2.28
C ALA A 79 5.92 1.37 -3.55
N VAL A 80 4.62 1.05 -3.52
CA VAL A 80 3.90 0.58 -4.71
C VAL A 80 2.84 1.59 -5.09
N GLU A 81 2.81 1.96 -6.37
CA GLU A 81 1.79 2.85 -6.94
C GLU A 81 1.28 2.32 -8.28
N PRO A 82 0.07 2.74 -8.75
CA PRO A 82 -0.45 2.36 -10.06
C PRO A 82 0.38 2.96 -11.20
N GLU A 83 0.67 2.18 -12.25
CA GLU A 83 1.38 2.67 -13.43
C GLU A 83 0.60 3.77 -14.18
N ASP A 84 -0.74 3.67 -14.20
CA ASP A 84 -1.60 4.69 -14.80
C ASP A 84 -1.69 5.99 -13.98
N SER A 85 -1.24 5.97 -12.71
CA SER A 85 -1.24 7.14 -11.82
C SER A 85 0.06 7.23 -11.00
N PRO A 86 1.22 7.38 -11.66
CA PRO A 86 2.55 7.36 -11.04
C PRO A 86 2.88 8.73 -10.41
N VAL A 87 2.12 9.09 -9.38
CA VAL A 87 2.22 10.40 -8.72
C VAL A 87 3.53 10.55 -7.96
N LEU A 88 4.00 9.47 -7.32
CA LEU A 88 5.22 9.51 -6.51
C LEU A 88 6.49 9.50 -7.37
N SER A 89 6.48 8.74 -8.46
CA SER A 89 7.66 8.60 -9.35
C SER A 89 7.69 9.66 -10.45
N GLU A 90 6.53 10.04 -11.03
CA GLU A 90 6.47 10.92 -12.21
C GLU A 90 5.68 12.23 -11.97
N GLY A 91 5.02 12.40 -10.82
CA GLY A 91 4.17 13.57 -10.56
C GLY A 91 2.88 13.61 -11.39
N ARG A 92 2.51 12.52 -12.05
CA ARG A 92 1.37 12.42 -12.95
C ARG A 92 0.23 11.62 -12.32
N ALA A 93 -0.94 12.23 -12.19
CA ALA A 93 -2.17 11.54 -11.77
C ALA A 93 -2.93 11.02 -12.99
N GLY A 94 -3.59 9.86 -12.85
CA GLY A 94 -4.43 9.25 -13.87
C GLY A 94 -5.51 8.37 -13.26
N ALA A 95 -6.46 7.94 -14.11
CA ALA A 95 -7.46 6.95 -13.72
C ALA A 95 -6.86 5.54 -13.77
N HIS A 96 -7.13 4.73 -12.74
CA HIS A 96 -6.63 3.36 -12.63
C HIS A 96 -7.65 2.45 -11.94
N GLY A 97 -7.46 1.12 -12.09
CA GLY A 97 -8.34 0.10 -11.53
C GLY A 97 -7.87 -0.49 -10.18
N ILE A 98 -6.74 -0.07 -9.64
CA ILE A 98 -6.20 -0.61 -8.37
C ILE A 98 -6.82 0.17 -7.20
N GLN A 99 -7.97 -0.29 -6.71
CA GLN A 99 -8.66 0.34 -5.59
C GLN A 99 -7.81 0.28 -4.31
N GLY A 100 -7.85 1.36 -3.53
CA GLY A 100 -7.17 1.46 -2.22
C GLY A 100 -5.82 2.15 -2.23
N ILE A 101 -5.15 2.29 -3.38
CA ILE A 101 -3.90 3.03 -3.55
C ILE A 101 -4.02 4.09 -4.66
N GLY A 102 -3.00 4.91 -4.86
CA GLY A 102 -2.98 5.86 -5.97
C GLY A 102 -4.01 6.98 -5.82
N ALA A 103 -3.95 7.78 -4.76
CA ALA A 103 -4.93 8.84 -4.46
C ALA A 103 -4.96 10.01 -5.48
N GLY A 104 -4.05 10.04 -6.44
CA GLY A 104 -3.94 11.10 -7.45
C GLY A 104 -3.20 12.35 -6.96
N PHE A 105 -2.69 12.34 -5.76
CA PHE A 105 -1.86 13.40 -5.16
C PHE A 105 -0.92 12.81 -4.10
N VAL A 106 0.12 13.57 -3.72
CA VAL A 106 1.02 13.19 -2.62
C VAL A 106 0.35 13.54 -1.29
N PRO A 107 0.02 12.55 -0.43
CA PRO A 107 -0.61 12.82 0.86
C PRO A 107 0.28 13.63 1.80
N LYS A 108 -0.31 14.53 2.60
CA LYS A 108 0.47 15.38 3.54
C LYS A 108 1.18 14.57 4.63
N ILE A 109 0.63 13.42 5.02
CA ILE A 109 1.21 12.56 6.05
C ILE A 109 2.29 11.62 5.50
N LEU A 110 2.44 11.51 4.17
CA LEU A 110 3.46 10.66 3.56
C LEU A 110 4.85 11.26 3.76
N ASN A 111 5.73 10.54 4.42
CA ASN A 111 7.15 10.85 4.43
C ASN A 111 7.81 10.30 3.15
N THR A 112 8.07 11.17 2.18
CA THR A 112 8.68 10.78 0.90
C THR A 112 10.15 10.38 1.01
N GLN A 113 10.76 10.52 2.18
CA GLN A 113 12.15 10.10 2.44
C GLN A 113 12.23 8.71 3.09
N VAL A 114 11.08 8.06 3.37
CA VAL A 114 11.09 6.77 4.05
C VAL A 114 11.36 5.61 3.09
N TYR A 115 10.93 5.72 1.85
CA TYR A 115 11.13 4.67 0.85
C TYR A 115 12.37 4.90 0.00
N ASP A 116 12.99 3.81 -0.42
CA ASP A 116 14.23 3.78 -1.20
C ASP A 116 13.95 3.51 -2.69
N GLU A 117 12.80 2.90 -2.99
CA GLU A 117 12.39 2.57 -4.35
C GLU A 117 10.87 2.70 -4.48
N ILE A 118 10.43 3.04 -5.69
CA ILE A 118 9.02 3.01 -6.10
C ILE A 118 8.86 1.98 -7.21
N ILE A 119 7.85 1.12 -7.10
CA ILE A 119 7.47 0.17 -8.15
C ILE A 119 6.07 0.53 -8.64
N THR A 120 5.94 0.78 -9.93
CA THR A 120 4.64 0.94 -10.59
C THR A 120 4.09 -0.43 -10.99
N VAL A 121 2.77 -0.60 -10.88
CA VAL A 121 2.08 -1.86 -11.20
C VAL A 121 0.89 -1.57 -12.10
N THR A 122 0.71 -2.37 -13.16
CA THR A 122 -0.44 -2.28 -14.05
C THR A 122 -1.71 -2.82 -13.37
N ASN A 123 -2.89 -2.47 -13.88
CA ASN A 123 -4.16 -3.03 -13.39
C ASN A 123 -4.20 -4.55 -13.59
N GLU A 124 -3.73 -5.01 -14.73
CA GLU A 124 -3.69 -6.41 -15.13
C GLU A 124 -2.79 -7.23 -14.20
N ASP A 125 -1.58 -6.77 -13.95
CA ASP A 125 -0.61 -7.43 -13.07
C ASP A 125 -1.13 -7.51 -11.63
N ALA A 126 -1.74 -6.44 -11.14
CA ALA A 126 -2.33 -6.41 -9.80
C ALA A 126 -3.45 -7.46 -9.65
N MET A 127 -4.37 -7.53 -10.62
CA MET A 127 -5.46 -8.49 -10.60
C MET A 127 -4.96 -9.92 -10.78
N ALA A 128 -4.01 -10.15 -11.71
CA ALA A 128 -3.45 -11.48 -11.94
C ALA A 128 -2.71 -12.02 -10.69
N ALA A 129 -1.87 -11.19 -10.06
CA ALA A 129 -1.15 -11.60 -8.86
C ALA A 129 -2.10 -11.86 -7.67
N GLY A 130 -3.17 -11.07 -7.52
CA GLY A 130 -4.16 -11.29 -6.48
C GLY A 130 -4.98 -12.55 -6.69
N ALA A 131 -5.35 -12.87 -7.94
CA ALA A 131 -6.04 -14.12 -8.27
C ALA A 131 -5.10 -15.33 -8.10
N GLU A 132 -3.82 -15.18 -8.43
CA GLU A 132 -2.82 -16.25 -8.32
C GLU A 132 -2.55 -16.62 -6.87
N ILE A 133 -2.31 -15.64 -5.98
CA ILE A 133 -2.05 -15.94 -4.55
C ILE A 133 -3.27 -16.60 -3.88
N ALA A 134 -4.48 -16.27 -4.31
CA ALA A 134 -5.68 -16.93 -3.84
C ALA A 134 -5.70 -18.42 -4.22
N LYS A 135 -5.22 -18.78 -5.42
CA LYS A 135 -5.17 -20.16 -5.91
C LYS A 135 -4.01 -20.97 -5.32
N THR A 136 -2.83 -20.35 -5.23
CA THR A 136 -1.59 -21.06 -4.83
C THR A 136 -1.41 -21.15 -3.34
N GLU A 137 -1.77 -20.09 -2.61
CA GLU A 137 -1.56 -19.98 -1.16
C GLU A 137 -2.86 -20.03 -0.35
N GLY A 138 -4.02 -20.00 -1.00
CA GLY A 138 -5.32 -19.98 -0.33
C GLY A 138 -5.62 -18.65 0.39
N ILE A 139 -4.92 -17.57 0.03
CA ILE A 139 -5.07 -16.24 0.65
C ILE A 139 -5.91 -15.37 -0.27
N LEU A 140 -7.19 -15.19 0.07
CA LEU A 140 -8.09 -14.32 -0.67
C LEU A 140 -7.81 -12.86 -0.35
N VAL A 141 -7.34 -12.10 -1.34
CA VAL A 141 -6.86 -10.72 -1.17
C VAL A 141 -7.57 -9.72 -2.07
N GLY A 142 -7.51 -8.42 -1.72
CA GLY A 142 -7.99 -7.34 -2.58
C GLY A 142 -7.00 -6.95 -3.69
N ILE A 143 -7.44 -6.07 -4.61
CA ILE A 143 -6.66 -5.69 -5.80
C ILE A 143 -5.33 -5.00 -5.43
N SER A 144 -5.35 -4.11 -4.44
CA SER A 144 -4.12 -3.43 -3.98
C SER A 144 -3.14 -4.38 -3.30
N SER A 145 -3.65 -5.44 -2.65
CA SER A 145 -2.82 -6.53 -2.13
C SER A 145 -2.14 -7.30 -3.27
N GLY A 146 -2.86 -7.57 -4.35
CA GLY A 146 -2.30 -8.17 -5.57
C GLY A 146 -1.17 -7.31 -6.17
N ALA A 147 -1.35 -5.99 -6.24
CA ALA A 147 -0.30 -5.07 -6.66
C ALA A 147 0.95 -5.18 -5.78
N ALA A 148 0.78 -5.23 -4.45
CA ALA A 148 1.89 -5.36 -3.51
C ALA A 148 2.60 -6.73 -3.66
N VAL A 149 1.85 -7.82 -3.85
CA VAL A 149 2.39 -9.17 -4.12
C VAL A 149 3.19 -9.19 -5.42
N TRP A 150 2.67 -8.60 -6.50
CA TRP A 150 3.39 -8.53 -7.77
C TRP A 150 4.74 -7.79 -7.62
N ALA A 151 4.73 -6.66 -6.92
CA ALA A 151 5.95 -5.89 -6.64
C ALA A 151 6.94 -6.71 -5.80
N ALA A 152 6.48 -7.39 -4.75
CA ALA A 152 7.32 -8.25 -3.91
C ALA A 152 7.91 -9.43 -4.70
N ALA A 153 7.11 -10.09 -5.54
CA ALA A 153 7.57 -11.17 -6.42
C ALA A 153 8.59 -10.68 -7.46
N SER A 154 8.40 -9.48 -7.99
CA SER A 154 9.36 -8.85 -8.91
C SER A 154 10.70 -8.56 -8.22
N LEU A 155 10.67 -8.09 -6.97
CA LEU A 155 11.87 -7.91 -6.14
C LEU A 155 12.56 -9.24 -5.82
N ALA A 156 11.80 -10.29 -5.51
CA ALA A 156 12.34 -11.61 -5.18
C ALA A 156 13.08 -12.27 -6.36
N ARG A 157 12.67 -11.96 -7.60
CA ARG A 157 13.33 -12.47 -8.83
C ARG A 157 14.67 -11.80 -9.13
N ARG A 158 15.00 -10.69 -8.48
CA ARG A 158 16.27 -9.99 -8.69
C ARG A 158 17.42 -10.76 -8.03
N PRO A 159 18.52 -11.05 -8.74
CA PRO A 159 19.63 -11.84 -8.20
C PRO A 159 20.22 -11.27 -6.91
N GLU A 160 20.28 -9.96 -6.79
CA GLU A 160 20.77 -9.25 -5.59
C GLU A 160 19.90 -9.42 -4.34
N ASN A 161 18.69 -9.95 -4.52
CA ASN A 161 17.75 -10.21 -3.43
C ASN A 161 17.65 -11.70 -3.06
N ALA A 162 18.50 -12.54 -3.65
CA ALA A 162 18.52 -13.97 -3.31
C ALA A 162 18.79 -14.18 -1.81
N GLY A 163 17.94 -14.95 -1.15
CA GLY A 163 18.03 -15.26 0.29
C GLY A 163 17.57 -14.14 1.23
N LYS A 164 17.03 -13.03 0.71
CA LYS A 164 16.47 -11.94 1.52
C LYS A 164 15.03 -12.22 1.95
N ASN A 165 14.69 -11.75 3.15
CA ASN A 165 13.34 -11.76 3.65
C ASN A 165 12.58 -10.51 3.17
N ILE A 166 11.55 -10.72 2.36
CA ILE A 166 10.69 -9.67 1.82
C ILE A 166 9.34 -9.73 2.53
N VAL A 167 9.01 -8.67 3.26
CA VAL A 167 7.72 -8.52 3.93
C VAL A 167 6.84 -7.62 3.09
N VAL A 168 5.62 -8.06 2.81
CA VAL A 168 4.63 -7.34 2.01
C VAL A 168 3.33 -7.17 2.79
N ILE A 169 2.74 -5.97 2.75
CA ILE A 169 1.44 -5.70 3.36
C ILE A 169 0.32 -6.04 2.39
N LEU A 170 -0.60 -6.88 2.85
CA LEU A 170 -1.87 -7.22 2.19
C LEU A 170 -3.00 -6.50 2.95
N PRO A 171 -3.41 -5.29 2.52
CA PRO A 171 -4.22 -4.41 3.37
C PRO A 171 -5.67 -4.86 3.56
N ASP A 172 -6.22 -5.67 2.66
CA ASP A 172 -7.58 -6.17 2.76
C ASP A 172 -7.76 -7.54 2.11
N ASN A 173 -8.91 -8.18 2.42
CA ASN A 173 -9.31 -9.45 1.82
C ASN A 173 -10.05 -9.23 0.48
N GLY A 174 -10.32 -10.34 -0.23
CA GLY A 174 -10.94 -10.32 -1.56
C GLY A 174 -12.46 -10.31 -1.57
N ASP A 175 -13.16 -10.42 -0.45
CA ASP A 175 -14.61 -10.58 -0.38
C ASP A 175 -15.39 -9.53 -1.18
N ARG A 176 -14.96 -8.27 -1.06
CA ARG A 176 -15.59 -7.14 -1.75
C ARG A 176 -15.21 -7.00 -3.23
N TYR A 177 -14.33 -7.88 -3.73
CA TYR A 177 -13.83 -7.85 -5.11
C TYR A 177 -14.30 -9.02 -5.96
N LEU A 178 -15.14 -9.94 -5.41
CA LEU A 178 -15.63 -11.13 -6.11
C LEU A 178 -16.40 -10.82 -7.40
N SER A 179 -17.02 -9.63 -7.49
CA SER A 179 -17.72 -9.16 -8.68
C SER A 179 -16.83 -8.38 -9.67
N THR A 180 -15.53 -8.24 -9.37
CA THR A 180 -14.58 -7.55 -10.25
C THR A 180 -13.92 -8.53 -11.23
N PRO A 181 -13.28 -8.02 -12.31
CA PRO A 181 -12.55 -8.87 -13.27
C PRO A 181 -11.46 -9.74 -12.64
N MET A 182 -10.97 -9.40 -11.44
CA MET A 182 -9.97 -10.19 -10.71
C MET A 182 -10.42 -11.63 -10.44
N PHE A 183 -11.70 -11.85 -10.15
CA PHE A 183 -12.26 -13.17 -9.82
C PHE A 183 -13.30 -13.66 -10.82
N GLN A 184 -13.66 -12.85 -11.80
CA GLN A 184 -14.54 -13.30 -12.88
C GLN A 184 -13.69 -14.07 -13.90
N SER A 185 -14.08 -15.31 -14.20
CA SER A 185 -13.51 -16.08 -15.30
C SER A 185 -13.69 -15.28 -16.59
N GLN A 186 -12.59 -15.03 -17.31
CA GLN A 186 -12.72 -14.67 -18.72
C GLN A 186 -13.21 -15.92 -19.43
N GLU A 187 -14.50 -15.96 -19.77
CA GLU A 187 -15.07 -16.98 -20.65
C GLU A 187 -14.48 -16.88 -22.05
#